data_883205088bbf906a6c1f47745f84c89f
#
_entry.id   883205088bbf906a6c1f47745f84c89f
#
_cell.length_a   1.000
_cell.length_b   1.000
_cell.length_c   1.000
_cell.angle_alpha   90.00
_cell.angle_beta   90.00
_cell.angle_gamma   90.00
#
_symmetry.space_group_name_H-M   'P 1'
#
loop_
_entity.id
_entity.type
_entity.pdbx_description
1 polymer ?
#
loop_
_entity_poly.entity_id
_entity_poly.type
_entity_poly.pdbx_seq_one_letter_code
_entity_poly.pdbx_strand_id
1 'polypeptide(L)'
;NPAVVSAYYDFEAAREGQRSAQGGFYPSVDLDADYAWEERETPLNDFGDYERDSVRFSVTQLLFDGFQTRNRARSLGYEKLARYYDMHGAAQEIALDATVAYSNTVLYQDLVKFAVENFDRHKDVYNKIQERAAAGRDEGVNLDQAKSRLALAESNLLTERTNLYDTISEFQRIVGVLPGDELPMPTLPGSALPGLRNDALAAAYDTSPEINRTIEEVRAAREALNATQGPMYPRLDLRYRNEQESNIDGFRGDYDLQAVELVFTYNLFRGGSDSARRREFSNRYYSAVEDRKQAC
;
A
#
# COMPACT_ATOMS: atom_id res chain seq x y z
N ASN A 1 3.44 -10.51 -9.68
CA ASN A 1 4.50 -9.96 -8.83
C ASN A 1 3.93 -9.62 -7.44
N PRO A 2 4.62 -9.97 -6.31
CA PRO A 2 4.13 -9.72 -4.95
C PRO A 2 3.85 -8.24 -4.63
N ALA A 3 4.62 -7.31 -5.19
CA ALA A 3 4.43 -5.88 -4.93
C ALA A 3 3.05 -5.37 -5.42
N VAL A 4 2.61 -5.80 -6.60
CA VAL A 4 1.28 -5.46 -7.12
C VAL A 4 0.17 -6.10 -6.29
N VAL A 5 0.37 -7.35 -5.84
CA VAL A 5 -0.59 -8.05 -4.97
C VAL A 5 -0.69 -7.37 -3.61
N SER A 6 0.43 -6.91 -3.04
CA SER A 6 0.44 -6.12 -1.80
C SER A 6 -0.36 -4.83 -1.95
N ALA A 7 -0.10 -4.05 -3.01
CA ALA A 7 -0.82 -2.81 -3.28
C ALA A 7 -2.35 -3.05 -3.52
N TYR A 8 -2.71 -4.19 -4.11
CA TYR A 8 -4.12 -4.60 -4.23
C TYR A 8 -4.76 -4.83 -2.86
N TYR A 9 -4.08 -5.53 -1.94
CA TYR A 9 -4.62 -5.74 -0.59
C TYR A 9 -4.66 -4.45 0.24
N ASP A 10 -3.75 -3.50 0.02
CA ASP A 10 -3.82 -2.17 0.65
C ASP A 10 -5.05 -1.38 0.17
N PHE A 11 -5.37 -1.48 -1.14
CA PHE A 11 -6.62 -0.92 -1.67
C PHE A 11 -7.86 -1.60 -1.05
N GLU A 12 -7.88 -2.94 -0.96
CA GLU A 12 -8.98 -3.68 -0.34
C GLU A 12 -9.15 -3.32 1.14
N ALA A 13 -8.04 -3.19 1.87
CA ALA A 13 -8.06 -2.76 3.27
C ALA A 13 -8.68 -1.35 3.42
N ALA A 14 -8.29 -0.40 2.56
CA ALA A 14 -8.87 0.94 2.56
C ALA A 14 -10.37 0.93 2.17
N ARG A 15 -10.78 0.03 1.27
CA ARG A 15 -12.19 -0.18 0.92
C ARG A 15 -13.01 -0.65 2.11
N GLU A 16 -12.52 -1.63 2.85
CA GLU A 16 -13.19 -2.12 4.06
C GLU A 16 -13.13 -1.09 5.20
N GLY A 17 -12.06 -0.30 5.29
CA GLY A 17 -11.98 0.85 6.21
C GLY A 17 -13.06 1.90 5.95
N GLN A 18 -13.34 2.22 4.69
CA GLN A 18 -14.46 3.08 4.31
C GLN A 18 -15.81 2.47 4.72
N ARG A 19 -16.03 1.17 4.47
CA ARG A 19 -17.26 0.45 4.86
C ARG A 19 -17.46 0.46 6.38
N SER A 20 -16.37 0.24 7.14
CA SER A 20 -16.41 0.31 8.60
C SER A 20 -16.86 1.70 9.08
N ALA A 21 -16.33 2.78 8.48
CA ALA A 21 -16.77 4.14 8.83
C ALA A 21 -18.23 4.42 8.43
N GLN A 22 -18.71 3.84 7.31
CA GLN A 22 -20.11 3.90 6.90
C GLN A 22 -21.03 3.16 7.90
N GLY A 23 -20.50 2.15 8.61
CA GLY A 23 -21.18 1.48 9.71
C GLY A 23 -21.71 2.44 10.77
N GLY A 24 -21.02 3.58 10.99
CA GLY A 24 -21.46 4.62 11.92
C GLY A 24 -22.78 5.33 11.56
N PHE A 25 -23.32 5.12 10.35
CA PHE A 25 -24.65 5.60 9.97
C PHE A 25 -25.77 4.65 10.38
N TYR A 26 -25.46 3.40 10.70
CA TYR A 26 -26.42 2.38 11.09
C TYR A 26 -26.51 2.30 12.61
N PRO A 27 -27.60 1.73 13.14
CA PRO A 27 -27.71 1.51 14.58
C PRO A 27 -26.67 0.50 15.07
N SER A 28 -26.09 0.75 16.24
CA SER A 28 -25.39 -0.30 17.02
C SER A 28 -26.41 -1.08 17.83
N VAL A 29 -26.15 -2.38 17.98
CA VAL A 29 -26.94 -3.28 18.80
C VAL A 29 -25.95 -3.96 19.75
N ASP A 30 -26.13 -3.71 21.04
CA ASP A 30 -25.22 -4.17 22.08
C ASP A 30 -25.99 -5.01 23.09
N LEU A 31 -25.36 -6.08 23.58
CA LEU A 31 -25.83 -6.92 24.67
C LEU A 31 -24.74 -6.98 25.74
N ASP A 32 -25.03 -6.41 26.88
CA ASP A 32 -24.18 -6.46 28.07
C ASP A 32 -24.79 -7.38 29.09
N ALA A 33 -23.99 -8.23 29.71
CA ALA A 33 -24.40 -9.08 30.80
C ALA A 33 -23.32 -9.08 31.87
N ASP A 34 -23.72 -8.84 33.11
CA ASP A 34 -22.81 -8.89 34.26
C ASP A 34 -23.39 -9.67 35.39
N TYR A 35 -22.49 -10.32 36.15
CA TYR A 35 -22.78 -11.01 37.40
C TYR A 35 -21.76 -10.54 38.41
N ALA A 36 -22.24 -10.05 39.54
CA ALA A 36 -21.40 -9.53 40.62
C ALA A 36 -21.81 -10.11 41.95
N TRP A 37 -20.85 -10.32 42.81
CA TRP A 37 -21.06 -10.54 44.24
C TRP A 37 -20.70 -9.25 44.95
N GLU A 38 -21.66 -8.65 45.62
CA GLU A 38 -21.56 -7.37 46.27
C GLU A 38 -21.84 -7.46 47.75
N GLU A 39 -21.11 -6.71 48.57
CA GLU A 39 -21.38 -6.45 49.97
C GLU A 39 -21.72 -4.98 50.12
N ARG A 40 -22.87 -4.65 50.70
CA ARG A 40 -23.29 -3.26 50.82
C ARG A 40 -23.78 -2.95 52.18
N GLU A 41 -23.10 -2.05 52.87
CA GLU A 41 -23.50 -1.46 54.15
C GLU A 41 -23.83 0.03 53.93
N THR A 42 -24.95 0.48 54.45
CA THR A 42 -25.33 1.91 54.45
C THR A 42 -25.62 2.35 55.89
N PRO A 43 -25.58 3.66 56.24
CA PRO A 43 -25.87 4.11 57.61
C PRO A 43 -27.26 3.75 58.15
N LEU A 44 -28.18 3.32 57.26
CA LEU A 44 -29.56 2.99 57.60
C LEU A 44 -29.86 1.50 57.47
N ASN A 45 -29.14 0.78 56.61
CA ASN A 45 -29.39 -0.63 56.34
C ASN A 45 -28.05 -1.35 56.07
N ASP A 46 -27.90 -2.53 56.66
CA ASP A 46 -26.91 -3.53 56.32
C ASP A 46 -27.59 -4.58 55.43
N PHE A 47 -27.21 -4.63 54.15
CA PHE A 47 -27.76 -5.58 53.17
C PHE A 47 -26.98 -6.89 53.16
N GLY A 48 -25.78 -6.92 53.80
CA GLY A 48 -24.87 -8.07 53.77
C GLY A 48 -24.40 -8.39 52.35
N ASP A 49 -24.00 -9.65 52.17
CA ASP A 49 -23.60 -10.19 50.90
C ASP A 49 -24.82 -10.53 50.03
N TYR A 50 -24.77 -10.14 48.74
CA TYR A 50 -25.81 -10.52 47.78
C TYR A 50 -25.20 -10.68 46.37
N GLU A 51 -25.87 -11.50 45.57
CA GLU A 51 -25.55 -11.69 44.16
C GLU A 51 -26.41 -10.76 43.33
N ARG A 52 -25.78 -10.06 42.41
CA ARG A 52 -26.45 -9.20 41.42
C ARG A 52 -26.18 -9.74 40.01
N ASP A 53 -27.18 -9.92 39.24
CA ASP A 53 -27.09 -10.19 37.82
C ASP A 53 -27.81 -9.11 37.00
N SER A 54 -27.25 -8.78 35.86
CA SER A 54 -27.90 -7.87 34.92
C SER A 54 -27.72 -8.31 33.46
N VAL A 55 -28.75 -8.12 32.68
CA VAL A 55 -28.72 -8.28 31.22
C VAL A 55 -29.32 -7.03 30.62
N ARG A 56 -28.51 -6.33 29.79
CA ARG A 56 -28.92 -5.10 29.11
C ARG A 56 -28.81 -5.28 27.60
N PHE A 57 -29.95 -5.15 26.92
CA PHE A 57 -30.01 -5.04 25.47
C PHE A 57 -30.20 -3.58 25.08
N SER A 58 -29.36 -3.06 24.19
CA SER A 58 -29.49 -1.68 23.72
C SER A 58 -29.33 -1.55 22.21
N VAL A 59 -30.10 -0.64 21.63
CA VAL A 59 -30.02 -0.24 20.24
C VAL A 59 -29.79 1.27 20.20
N THR A 60 -28.67 1.71 19.65
CA THR A 60 -28.33 3.14 19.57
C THR A 60 -28.17 3.56 18.12
N GLN A 61 -28.99 4.54 17.67
CA GLN A 61 -28.94 5.14 16.35
C GLN A 61 -28.43 6.58 16.44
N LEU A 62 -27.31 6.84 15.76
CA LEU A 62 -26.81 8.20 15.57
C LEU A 62 -27.80 9.00 14.69
N LEU A 63 -28.27 10.14 15.18
CA LEU A 63 -29.10 11.08 14.44
C LEU A 63 -28.28 12.27 13.93
N PHE A 64 -27.36 12.78 14.76
CA PHE A 64 -26.51 13.93 14.42
C PHE A 64 -25.24 13.95 15.27
N ASP A 65 -24.10 14.27 14.63
CA ASP A 65 -22.79 14.37 15.28
C ASP A 65 -21.93 15.54 14.72
N GLY A 66 -22.59 16.58 14.23
CA GLY A 66 -21.88 17.69 13.57
C GLY A 66 -21.21 17.28 12.25
N PHE A 67 -21.79 16.30 11.55
CA PHE A 67 -21.26 15.73 10.30
C PHE A 67 -19.92 14.99 10.43
N GLN A 68 -19.47 14.66 11.62
CA GLN A 68 -18.20 13.97 11.85
C GLN A 68 -18.16 12.62 11.13
N THR A 69 -19.14 11.76 11.36
CA THR A 69 -19.24 10.43 10.71
C THR A 69 -19.29 10.57 9.19
N ARG A 70 -20.06 11.51 8.66
CA ARG A 70 -20.15 11.77 7.22
C ARG A 70 -18.81 12.17 6.61
N ASN A 71 -18.12 13.14 7.22
CA ASN A 71 -16.85 13.66 6.71
C ASN A 71 -15.75 12.60 6.85
N ARG A 72 -15.76 11.80 7.94
CA ARG A 72 -14.85 10.67 8.11
C ARG A 72 -15.03 9.60 7.02
N ALA A 73 -16.27 9.20 6.74
CA ALA A 73 -16.56 8.22 5.68
C ALA A 73 -16.15 8.75 4.30
N ARG A 74 -16.28 10.07 4.05
CA ARG A 74 -15.80 10.71 2.81
C ARG A 74 -14.28 10.74 2.73
N SER A 75 -13.61 11.11 3.82
CA SER A 75 -12.14 11.10 3.89
C SER A 75 -11.58 9.73 3.52
N LEU A 76 -12.09 8.67 4.16
CA LEU A 76 -11.70 7.29 3.86
C LEU A 76 -12.09 6.84 2.44
N GLY A 77 -13.16 7.42 1.88
CA GLY A 77 -13.52 7.21 0.48
C GLY A 77 -12.48 7.75 -0.51
N TYR A 78 -11.93 8.93 -0.24
CA TYR A 78 -10.84 9.50 -1.03
C TYR A 78 -9.51 8.79 -0.76
N GLU A 79 -9.23 8.38 0.47
CA GLU A 79 -8.06 7.57 0.80
C GLU A 79 -8.06 6.24 0.04
N LYS A 80 -9.22 5.56 -0.05
CA LYS A 80 -9.38 4.37 -0.88
C LYS A 80 -9.04 4.64 -2.35
N LEU A 81 -9.45 5.80 -2.90
CA LEU A 81 -9.11 6.17 -4.28
C LEU A 81 -7.60 6.44 -4.43
N ALA A 82 -6.95 7.04 -3.43
CA ALA A 82 -5.50 7.19 -3.41
C ALA A 82 -4.81 5.82 -3.46
N ARG A 83 -5.25 4.84 -2.66
CA ARG A 83 -4.72 3.46 -2.71
C ARG A 83 -4.99 2.74 -4.04
N TYR A 84 -6.11 3.03 -4.68
CA TYR A 84 -6.36 2.54 -6.04
C TYR A 84 -5.30 3.05 -7.03
N TYR A 85 -4.93 4.33 -6.97
CA TYR A 85 -3.88 4.89 -7.82
C TYR A 85 -2.49 4.39 -7.42
N ASP A 86 -2.19 4.15 -6.13
CA ASP A 86 -0.96 3.47 -5.70
C ASP A 86 -0.82 2.10 -6.35
N MET A 87 -1.90 1.30 -6.37
CA MET A 87 -1.90 -0.01 -7.03
C MET A 87 -1.61 0.11 -8.55
N HIS A 88 -2.19 1.10 -9.21
CA HIS A 88 -1.90 1.36 -10.62
C HIS A 88 -0.45 1.80 -10.84
N GLY A 89 0.10 2.65 -9.96
CA GLY A 89 1.50 3.07 -9.99
C GLY A 89 2.44 1.88 -9.84
N ALA A 90 2.21 1.03 -8.85
CA ALA A 90 2.98 -0.19 -8.64
C ALA A 90 2.92 -1.14 -9.85
N ALA A 91 1.75 -1.27 -10.48
CA ALA A 91 1.60 -2.08 -11.69
C ALA A 91 2.40 -1.51 -12.88
N GLN A 92 2.40 -0.18 -13.06
CA GLN A 92 3.18 0.47 -14.12
C GLN A 92 4.69 0.34 -13.88
N GLU A 93 5.15 0.51 -12.64
CA GLU A 93 6.56 0.36 -12.27
C GLU A 93 7.05 -1.06 -12.54
N ILE A 94 6.31 -2.08 -12.08
CA ILE A 94 6.66 -3.49 -12.35
C ILE A 94 6.61 -3.83 -13.84
N ALA A 95 5.69 -3.24 -14.62
CA ALA A 95 5.64 -3.42 -16.06
C ALA A 95 6.88 -2.80 -16.75
N LEU A 96 7.33 -1.64 -16.30
CA LEU A 96 8.57 -1.02 -16.78
C LEU A 96 9.78 -1.88 -16.41
N ASP A 97 9.91 -2.28 -15.15
CA ASP A 97 11.00 -3.14 -14.68
C ASP A 97 11.06 -4.46 -15.46
N ALA A 98 9.90 -5.09 -15.71
CA ALA A 98 9.82 -6.29 -16.53
C ALA A 98 10.30 -6.07 -17.98
N THR A 99 9.96 -4.90 -18.56
CA THR A 99 10.42 -4.53 -19.90
C THR A 99 11.93 -4.31 -19.93
N VAL A 100 12.48 -3.65 -18.92
CA VAL A 100 13.94 -3.43 -18.79
C VAL A 100 14.66 -4.77 -18.59
N ALA A 101 14.17 -5.62 -17.69
CA ALA A 101 14.74 -6.95 -17.45
C ALA A 101 14.71 -7.82 -18.70
N TYR A 102 13.59 -7.79 -19.44
CA TYR A 102 13.47 -8.49 -20.73
C TYR A 102 14.53 -7.98 -21.73
N SER A 103 14.62 -6.67 -21.92
CA SER A 103 15.55 -6.07 -22.87
C SER A 103 17.01 -6.36 -22.53
N ASN A 104 17.37 -6.31 -21.24
CA ASN A 104 18.70 -6.68 -20.76
C ASN A 104 19.00 -8.15 -21.00
N THR A 105 18.04 -9.06 -20.78
CA THR A 105 18.24 -10.47 -21.05
C THR A 105 18.51 -10.75 -22.52
N VAL A 106 17.75 -10.11 -23.45
CA VAL A 106 18.00 -10.20 -24.89
C VAL A 106 19.41 -9.69 -25.23
N LEU A 107 19.78 -8.52 -24.71
CA LEU A 107 21.10 -7.93 -24.94
C LEU A 107 22.23 -8.89 -24.51
N TYR A 108 22.16 -9.44 -23.31
CA TYR A 108 23.23 -10.30 -22.80
C TYR A 108 23.23 -11.69 -23.46
N GLN A 109 22.08 -12.21 -23.94
CA GLN A 109 22.06 -13.39 -24.81
C GLN A 109 22.86 -13.15 -26.09
N ASP A 110 22.70 -12.00 -26.74
CA ASP A 110 23.46 -11.65 -27.94
C ASP A 110 24.94 -11.38 -27.66
N LEU A 111 25.26 -10.70 -26.54
CA LEU A 111 26.64 -10.46 -26.13
C LEU A 111 27.40 -11.75 -25.86
N VAL A 112 26.77 -12.77 -25.24
CA VAL A 112 27.37 -14.09 -25.06
C VAL A 112 27.61 -14.78 -26.44
N LYS A 113 26.69 -14.69 -27.39
CA LYS A 113 26.90 -15.23 -28.75
C LYS A 113 28.13 -14.58 -29.39
N PHE A 114 28.24 -13.25 -29.35
CA PHE A 114 29.40 -12.55 -29.91
C PHE A 114 30.69 -12.85 -29.13
N ALA A 115 30.66 -13.03 -27.83
CA ALA A 115 31.83 -13.41 -27.05
C ALA A 115 32.30 -14.82 -27.37
N VAL A 116 31.40 -15.80 -27.63
CA VAL A 116 31.72 -17.15 -28.11
C VAL A 116 32.40 -17.07 -29.45
N GLU A 117 31.81 -16.37 -30.43
CA GLU A 117 32.41 -16.20 -31.76
C GLU A 117 33.81 -15.56 -31.69
N ASN A 118 33.97 -14.56 -30.82
CA ASN A 118 35.27 -13.89 -30.63
C ASN A 118 36.31 -14.87 -30.03
N PHE A 119 35.93 -15.62 -29.01
CA PHE A 119 36.78 -16.65 -28.41
C PHE A 119 37.21 -17.69 -29.43
N ASP A 120 36.27 -18.24 -30.22
CA ASP A 120 36.54 -19.24 -31.22
C ASP A 120 37.52 -18.72 -32.30
N ARG A 121 37.32 -17.48 -32.75
CA ARG A 121 38.27 -16.84 -33.73
C ARG A 121 39.69 -16.70 -33.15
N HIS A 122 39.82 -16.27 -31.90
CA HIS A 122 41.12 -16.16 -31.24
C HIS A 122 41.78 -17.54 -31.02
N LYS A 123 40.98 -18.56 -30.70
CA LYS A 123 41.42 -19.92 -30.54
C LYS A 123 41.96 -20.50 -31.88
N ASP A 124 41.28 -20.24 -32.98
CA ASP A 124 41.74 -20.65 -34.31
C ASP A 124 43.04 -19.99 -34.71
N VAL A 125 43.17 -18.67 -34.43
CA VAL A 125 44.42 -17.91 -34.71
C VAL A 125 45.57 -18.45 -33.86
N TYR A 126 45.34 -18.69 -32.57
CA TYR A 126 46.32 -19.24 -31.65
C TYR A 126 46.82 -20.63 -32.16
N ASN A 127 45.90 -21.54 -32.52
CA ASN A 127 46.23 -22.88 -33.03
C ASN A 127 47.12 -22.80 -34.28
N LYS A 128 46.78 -21.94 -35.26
CA LYS A 128 47.56 -21.70 -36.48
C LYS A 128 48.99 -21.19 -36.20
N ILE A 129 49.11 -20.23 -35.27
CA ILE A 129 50.41 -19.66 -34.87
C ILE A 129 51.23 -20.70 -34.13
N GLN A 130 50.61 -21.53 -33.24
CA GLN A 130 51.26 -22.61 -32.53
C GLN A 130 51.84 -23.66 -33.45
N GLU A 131 51.07 -24.09 -34.48
CA GLU A 131 51.54 -25.01 -35.54
C GLU A 131 52.74 -24.46 -36.32
N ARG A 132 52.72 -23.17 -36.68
CA ARG A 132 53.82 -22.50 -37.38
C ARG A 132 55.06 -22.40 -36.49
N ALA A 133 54.90 -22.02 -35.23
CA ALA A 133 56.01 -21.94 -34.27
C ALA A 133 56.65 -23.32 -34.02
N ALA A 134 55.84 -24.34 -33.88
CA ALA A 134 56.30 -25.75 -33.78
C ALA A 134 57.08 -26.22 -34.98
N ALA A 135 56.75 -25.70 -36.20
CA ALA A 135 57.47 -25.97 -37.47
C ALA A 135 58.68 -25.06 -37.69
N GLY A 136 59.04 -24.21 -36.70
CA GLY A 136 60.17 -23.24 -36.82
C GLY A 136 59.92 -22.11 -37.80
N ARG A 137 58.66 -21.82 -38.14
CA ARG A 137 58.28 -20.83 -39.18
C ARG A 137 57.70 -19.54 -38.59
N ASP A 138 57.66 -19.39 -37.27
CA ASP A 138 57.14 -18.19 -36.58
C ASP A 138 57.95 -17.87 -35.36
N GLU A 139 57.93 -16.61 -34.94
CA GLU A 139 58.68 -16.13 -33.77
C GLU A 139 57.90 -16.41 -32.46
N GLY A 140 58.63 -16.76 -31.38
CA GLY A 140 57.99 -17.05 -30.10
C GLY A 140 57.14 -15.90 -29.52
N VAL A 141 57.51 -14.64 -29.86
CA VAL A 141 56.77 -13.44 -29.46
C VAL A 141 55.34 -13.43 -30.04
N ASN A 142 55.14 -13.88 -31.27
CA ASN A 142 53.82 -13.97 -31.90
C ASN A 142 52.94 -15.01 -31.22
N LEU A 143 53.53 -16.14 -30.75
CA LEU A 143 52.83 -17.15 -29.99
C LEU A 143 52.37 -16.62 -28.62
N ASP A 144 53.25 -15.90 -27.91
CA ASP A 144 52.93 -15.31 -26.60
C ASP A 144 51.82 -14.24 -26.73
N GLN A 145 51.87 -13.43 -27.80
CA GLN A 145 50.82 -12.46 -28.11
C GLN A 145 49.46 -13.13 -28.42
N ALA A 146 49.48 -14.18 -29.22
CA ALA A 146 48.26 -14.93 -29.55
C ALA A 146 47.66 -15.60 -28.30
N LYS A 147 48.52 -16.17 -27.43
CA LYS A 147 48.09 -16.74 -26.14
C LYS A 147 47.44 -15.70 -25.21
N SER A 148 48.06 -14.52 -25.11
CA SER A 148 47.54 -13.43 -24.29
C SER A 148 46.17 -12.95 -24.80
N ARG A 149 45.98 -12.81 -26.13
CA ARG A 149 44.70 -12.47 -26.76
C ARG A 149 43.62 -13.54 -26.54
N LEU A 150 43.98 -14.80 -26.62
CA LEU A 150 43.08 -15.92 -26.34
C LEU A 150 42.61 -15.90 -24.88
N ALA A 151 43.53 -15.68 -23.92
CA ALA A 151 43.20 -15.60 -22.52
C ALA A 151 42.27 -14.39 -22.21
N LEU A 152 42.49 -13.25 -22.89
CA LEU A 152 41.61 -12.10 -22.76
C LEU A 152 40.21 -12.41 -23.34
N ALA A 153 40.11 -13.08 -24.49
CA ALA A 153 38.84 -13.46 -25.09
C ALA A 153 38.08 -14.46 -24.22
N GLU A 154 38.79 -15.40 -23.56
CA GLU A 154 38.23 -16.34 -22.58
C GLU A 154 37.69 -15.62 -21.34
N SER A 155 38.45 -14.66 -20.79
CA SER A 155 38.03 -13.82 -19.68
C SER A 155 36.77 -13.03 -20.03
N ASN A 156 36.70 -12.42 -21.20
CA ASN A 156 35.53 -11.69 -21.68
C ASN A 156 34.30 -12.59 -21.80
N LEU A 157 34.47 -13.81 -22.39
CA LEU A 157 33.36 -14.76 -22.49
C LEU A 157 32.83 -15.18 -21.11
N LEU A 158 33.72 -15.40 -20.14
CA LEU A 158 33.31 -15.74 -18.78
C LEU A 158 32.53 -14.58 -18.14
N THR A 159 33.00 -13.35 -18.35
CA THR A 159 32.32 -12.14 -17.86
C THR A 159 30.92 -12.01 -18.45
N GLU A 160 30.76 -12.16 -19.76
CA GLU A 160 29.45 -12.03 -20.41
C GLU A 160 28.47 -13.15 -19.99
N ARG A 161 28.98 -14.36 -19.77
CA ARG A 161 28.18 -15.44 -19.19
C ARG A 161 27.69 -15.11 -17.77
N THR A 162 28.56 -14.57 -16.94
CA THR A 162 28.18 -14.15 -15.57
C THR A 162 27.10 -13.06 -15.62
N ASN A 163 27.30 -12.04 -16.46
CA ASN A 163 26.32 -10.97 -16.64
C ASN A 163 24.94 -11.52 -17.12
N LEU A 164 24.96 -12.52 -18.02
CA LEU A 164 23.72 -13.18 -18.46
C LEU A 164 23.02 -13.91 -17.30
N TYR A 165 23.75 -14.61 -16.45
CA TYR A 165 23.17 -15.26 -15.26
C TYR A 165 22.53 -14.25 -14.32
N ASP A 166 23.19 -13.11 -14.11
CA ASP A 166 22.63 -12.04 -13.26
C ASP A 166 21.34 -11.46 -13.83
N THR A 167 21.30 -11.21 -15.16
CA THR A 167 20.08 -10.72 -15.82
C THR A 167 18.95 -11.75 -15.84
N ILE A 168 19.25 -13.05 -16.01
CA ILE A 168 18.26 -14.12 -15.90
C ILE A 168 17.66 -14.17 -14.49
N SER A 169 18.49 -14.04 -13.47
CA SER A 169 18.04 -14.02 -12.08
C SER A 169 17.13 -12.81 -11.79
N GLU A 170 17.50 -11.65 -12.30
CA GLU A 170 16.69 -10.43 -12.18
C GLU A 170 15.37 -10.54 -12.93
N PHE A 171 15.39 -11.07 -14.16
CA PHE A 171 14.17 -11.35 -14.92
C PHE A 171 13.24 -12.29 -14.16
N GLN A 172 13.77 -13.40 -13.63
CA GLN A 172 12.98 -14.34 -12.82
C GLN A 172 12.41 -13.69 -11.56
N ARG A 173 13.15 -12.82 -10.90
CA ARG A 173 12.69 -12.08 -9.70
C ARG A 173 11.50 -11.18 -10.02
N ILE A 174 11.51 -10.49 -11.15
CA ILE A 174 10.47 -9.53 -11.54
C ILE A 174 9.28 -10.24 -12.17
N VAL A 175 9.53 -11.11 -13.15
CA VAL A 175 8.48 -11.74 -13.96
C VAL A 175 7.92 -13.00 -13.30
N GLY A 176 8.73 -13.71 -12.50
CA GLY A 176 8.32 -14.91 -11.76
C GLY A 176 8.56 -16.22 -12.51
N VAL A 177 9.05 -16.16 -13.74
CA VAL A 177 9.40 -17.34 -14.56
C VAL A 177 10.77 -17.16 -15.21
N LEU A 178 11.43 -18.26 -15.54
CA LEU A 178 12.69 -18.21 -16.28
C LEU A 178 12.44 -17.73 -17.72
N PRO A 179 13.35 -16.91 -18.31
CA PRO A 179 13.27 -16.55 -19.71
C PRO A 179 13.53 -17.77 -20.61
N GLY A 180 13.02 -17.74 -21.85
CA GLY A 180 13.36 -18.73 -22.86
C GLY A 180 14.82 -18.63 -23.33
N ASP A 181 15.32 -19.70 -23.96
CA ASP A 181 16.69 -19.74 -24.46
C ASP A 181 16.97 -18.71 -25.53
N GLU A 182 15.96 -18.33 -26.31
CA GLU A 182 16.02 -17.24 -27.29
C GLU A 182 14.82 -16.35 -27.14
N LEU A 183 15.06 -15.09 -26.81
CA LEU A 183 14.05 -14.05 -26.71
C LEU A 183 14.10 -13.14 -27.95
N PRO A 184 12.96 -12.84 -28.59
CA PRO A 184 12.92 -11.90 -29.69
C PRO A 184 13.21 -10.47 -29.21
N MET A 185 13.88 -9.68 -30.07
CA MET A 185 14.08 -8.26 -29.79
C MET A 185 12.74 -7.54 -29.66
N PRO A 186 12.51 -6.76 -28.57
CA PRO A 186 11.26 -6.04 -28.40
C PRO A 186 11.11 -4.94 -29.45
N THR A 187 9.90 -4.80 -30.01
CA THR A 187 9.58 -3.72 -30.96
C THR A 187 9.00 -2.54 -30.20
N LEU A 188 9.57 -1.34 -30.42
CA LEU A 188 9.05 -0.11 -29.81
C LEU A 188 7.72 0.30 -30.46
N PRO A 189 6.66 0.63 -29.66
CA PRO A 189 5.38 1.07 -30.16
C PRO A 189 5.45 2.54 -30.61
N GLY A 190 6.22 2.86 -31.65
CA GLY A 190 6.50 4.23 -32.09
C GLY A 190 5.25 5.06 -32.41
N SER A 191 4.15 4.41 -32.82
CA SER A 191 2.86 5.08 -33.08
C SER A 191 2.07 5.46 -31.82
N ALA A 192 2.42 4.95 -30.66
CA ALA A 192 1.74 5.23 -29.39
C ALA A 192 2.38 6.40 -28.61
N LEU A 193 3.53 6.90 -29.07
CA LEU A 193 4.21 8.01 -28.42
C LEU A 193 3.63 9.35 -28.91
N PRO A 194 3.32 10.30 -27.99
CA PRO A 194 2.87 11.63 -28.34
C PRO A 194 3.92 12.36 -29.22
N GLY A 195 3.50 12.96 -30.35
CA GLY A 195 4.40 13.61 -31.28
C GLY A 195 4.96 14.94 -30.77
N LEU A 196 4.26 15.60 -29.86
CA LEU A 196 4.64 16.90 -29.30
C LEU A 196 4.81 16.78 -27.76
N ARG A 197 5.77 17.53 -27.23
CA ARG A 197 6.03 17.62 -25.80
C ARG A 197 4.77 18.03 -25.01
N ASN A 198 4.00 18.96 -25.50
CA ASN A 198 2.80 19.43 -24.81
C ASN A 198 1.71 18.37 -24.73
N ASP A 199 1.57 17.54 -25.76
CA ASP A 199 0.62 16.43 -25.76
C ASP A 199 1.05 15.35 -24.77
N ALA A 200 2.36 15.09 -24.68
CA ALA A 200 2.94 14.19 -23.69
C ALA A 200 2.70 14.67 -22.24
N LEU A 201 2.90 15.98 -21.99
CA LEU A 201 2.64 16.58 -20.69
C LEU A 201 1.15 16.52 -20.35
N ALA A 202 0.26 16.86 -21.29
CA ALA A 202 -1.19 16.77 -21.07
C ALA A 202 -1.62 15.32 -20.72
N ALA A 203 -1.14 14.35 -21.50
CA ALA A 203 -1.40 12.94 -21.23
C ALA A 203 -0.87 12.51 -19.86
N ALA A 204 0.33 12.95 -19.46
CA ALA A 204 0.92 12.65 -18.17
C ALA A 204 0.07 13.21 -17.01
N TYR A 205 -0.42 14.44 -17.11
CA TYR A 205 -1.31 15.03 -16.10
C TYR A 205 -2.62 14.26 -15.94
N ASP A 206 -3.20 13.79 -17.04
CA ASP A 206 -4.49 13.11 -17.01
C ASP A 206 -4.38 11.64 -16.54
N THR A 207 -3.27 10.97 -16.88
CA THR A 207 -3.16 9.52 -16.72
C THR A 207 -2.17 9.09 -15.62
N SER A 208 -1.32 10.01 -15.11
CA SER A 208 -0.35 9.65 -14.08
C SER A 208 -1.02 9.16 -12.78
N PRO A 209 -0.76 7.94 -12.33
CA PRO A 209 -1.26 7.46 -11.06
C PRO A 209 -0.76 8.30 -9.89
N GLU A 210 0.49 8.76 -9.93
CA GLU A 210 1.10 9.59 -8.88
C GLU A 210 0.37 10.92 -8.71
N ILE A 211 0.07 11.63 -9.80
CA ILE A 211 -0.68 12.89 -9.75
C ILE A 211 -2.10 12.66 -9.24
N ASN A 212 -2.78 11.64 -9.76
CA ASN A 212 -4.14 11.32 -9.35
C ASN A 212 -4.21 10.88 -7.87
N ARG A 213 -3.23 10.12 -7.40
CA ARG A 213 -3.08 9.76 -5.98
C ARG A 213 -3.03 10.99 -5.09
N THR A 214 -2.14 11.94 -5.40
CA THR A 214 -1.98 13.15 -4.59
C THR A 214 -3.22 14.07 -4.63
N ILE A 215 -3.98 14.08 -5.73
CA ILE A 215 -5.27 14.78 -5.80
C ILE A 215 -6.26 14.17 -4.80
N GLU A 216 -6.35 12.85 -4.74
CA GLU A 216 -7.26 12.18 -3.82
C GLU A 216 -6.82 12.31 -2.36
N GLU A 217 -5.52 12.35 -2.08
CA GLU A 217 -4.97 12.63 -0.74
C GLU A 217 -5.32 14.04 -0.25
N VAL A 218 -5.25 15.05 -1.11
CA VAL A 218 -5.71 16.41 -0.77
C VAL A 218 -7.20 16.41 -0.43
N ARG A 219 -8.02 15.68 -1.18
CA ARG A 219 -9.47 15.54 -0.90
C ARG A 219 -9.70 14.82 0.42
N ALA A 220 -8.97 13.74 0.67
CA ALA A 220 -9.03 12.98 1.92
C ALA A 220 -8.68 13.86 3.13
N ALA A 221 -7.55 14.58 3.05
CA ALA A 221 -7.09 15.47 4.10
C ALA A 221 -8.08 16.62 4.37
N ARG A 222 -8.73 17.15 3.33
CA ARG A 222 -9.78 18.17 3.47
C ARG A 222 -11.00 17.65 4.24
N GLU A 223 -11.49 16.46 3.89
CA GLU A 223 -12.64 15.87 4.59
C GLU A 223 -12.26 15.44 6.03
N ALA A 224 -11.01 14.98 6.25
CA ALA A 224 -10.49 14.72 7.59
C ALA A 224 -10.47 16.00 8.44
N LEU A 225 -10.05 17.14 7.87
CA LEU A 225 -10.13 18.45 8.54
C LEU A 225 -11.57 18.85 8.85
N ASN A 226 -12.51 18.63 7.91
CA ASN A 226 -13.92 18.93 8.12
C ASN A 226 -14.50 18.07 9.26
N ALA A 227 -14.09 16.81 9.38
CA ALA A 227 -14.53 15.91 10.46
C ALA A 227 -14.14 16.42 11.86
N THR A 228 -13.03 17.19 11.98
CA THR A 228 -12.62 17.75 13.26
C THR A 228 -13.57 18.81 13.81
N GLN A 229 -14.53 19.28 13.00
CA GLN A 229 -15.56 20.23 13.47
C GLN A 229 -16.68 19.53 14.24
N GLY A 230 -16.87 18.23 14.06
CA GLY A 230 -17.93 17.45 14.72
C GLY A 230 -18.04 17.70 16.24
N PRO A 231 -16.93 17.58 16.99
CA PRO A 231 -16.95 17.84 18.44
C PRO A 231 -17.35 19.26 18.87
N MET A 232 -17.41 20.22 17.93
CA MET A 232 -17.88 21.60 18.20
C MET A 232 -19.40 21.73 18.14
N TYR A 233 -20.08 20.66 17.71
CA TYR A 233 -21.53 20.57 17.64
C TYR A 233 -22.06 19.58 18.66
N PRO A 234 -23.34 19.69 19.06
CA PRO A 234 -23.96 18.68 19.88
C PRO A 234 -24.09 17.35 19.12
N ARG A 235 -24.03 16.26 19.87
CA ARG A 235 -24.36 14.92 19.38
C ARG A 235 -25.77 14.57 19.83
N LEU A 236 -26.53 13.94 18.95
CA LEU A 236 -27.89 13.48 19.18
C LEU A 236 -28.00 12.02 18.78
N ASP A 237 -28.36 11.17 19.72
CA ASP A 237 -28.58 9.73 19.54
C ASP A 237 -30.01 9.36 19.97
N LEU A 238 -30.65 8.47 19.23
CA LEU A 238 -31.87 7.77 19.66
C LEU A 238 -31.44 6.41 20.22
N ARG A 239 -31.85 6.12 21.46
CA ARG A 239 -31.49 4.89 22.16
C ARG A 239 -32.74 4.18 22.65
N TYR A 240 -32.83 2.88 22.36
CA TYR A 240 -33.71 1.94 23.03
C TYR A 240 -32.91 1.08 23.99
N ARG A 241 -33.39 0.90 25.23
CA ARG A 241 -32.84 0.02 26.25
C ARG A 241 -33.88 -0.92 26.77
N ASN A 242 -33.52 -2.19 26.94
CA ASN A 242 -34.20 -3.15 27.74
C ASN A 242 -33.21 -3.71 28.75
N GLU A 243 -33.48 -3.51 30.02
CA GLU A 243 -32.62 -3.93 31.13
C GLU A 243 -33.41 -4.87 32.05
N GLN A 244 -32.84 -6.04 32.33
CA GLN A 244 -33.32 -6.99 33.32
C GLN A 244 -32.22 -7.13 34.37
N GLU A 245 -32.54 -6.78 35.57
CA GLU A 245 -31.58 -6.77 36.69
C GLU A 245 -32.20 -7.42 37.90
N SER A 246 -31.39 -8.19 38.66
CA SER A 246 -31.80 -8.82 39.92
C SER A 246 -31.03 -8.24 41.09
N ASN A 247 -31.67 -8.05 42.21
CA ASN A 247 -31.10 -7.64 43.50
C ASN A 247 -30.33 -6.32 43.45
N ILE A 248 -30.88 -5.33 42.74
CA ILE A 248 -30.26 -4.01 42.60
C ILE A 248 -30.08 -3.36 43.98
N ASP A 249 -28.87 -2.84 44.23
CA ASP A 249 -28.56 -2.07 45.42
C ASP A 249 -28.87 -2.80 46.78
N GLY A 250 -28.86 -4.16 46.75
CA GLY A 250 -29.16 -4.98 47.89
C GLY A 250 -30.66 -5.23 48.13
N PHE A 251 -31.52 -4.64 47.31
CA PHE A 251 -32.95 -4.95 47.34
C PHE A 251 -33.25 -6.20 46.53
N ARG A 252 -33.76 -7.24 47.20
CA ARG A 252 -34.06 -8.52 46.52
C ARG A 252 -35.27 -8.39 45.61
N GLY A 253 -35.14 -8.87 44.39
CA GLY A 253 -36.20 -8.92 43.38
C GLY A 253 -35.68 -8.63 42.00
N ASP A 254 -36.54 -8.86 41.02
CA ASP A 254 -36.26 -8.64 39.57
C ASP A 254 -36.82 -7.28 39.15
N TYR A 255 -36.04 -6.57 38.39
CA TYR A 255 -36.36 -5.24 37.87
C TYR A 255 -36.27 -5.26 36.34
N ASP A 256 -37.36 -4.91 35.68
CA ASP A 256 -37.43 -4.79 34.23
C ASP A 256 -37.60 -3.32 33.84
N LEU A 257 -36.69 -2.79 33.03
CA LEU A 257 -36.77 -1.44 32.48
C LEU A 257 -36.78 -1.48 30.95
N GLN A 258 -37.76 -0.82 30.37
CA GLN A 258 -37.76 -0.52 28.92
C GLN A 258 -37.82 0.98 28.77
N ALA A 259 -36.88 1.53 27.98
CA ALA A 259 -36.75 2.96 27.75
C ALA A 259 -36.45 3.28 26.29
N VAL A 260 -37.09 4.33 25.77
CA VAL A 260 -36.72 4.98 24.53
C VAL A 260 -36.26 6.39 24.87
N GLU A 261 -35.02 6.71 24.52
CA GLU A 261 -34.36 7.93 24.94
C GLU A 261 -33.84 8.72 23.74
N LEU A 262 -34.03 10.03 23.76
CA LEU A 262 -33.34 10.95 22.90
C LEU A 262 -32.17 11.54 23.69
N VAL A 263 -30.94 11.10 23.40
CA VAL A 263 -29.74 11.45 24.16
C VAL A 263 -29.05 12.63 23.47
N PHE A 264 -29.01 13.77 24.13
CA PHE A 264 -28.29 14.97 23.70
C PHE A 264 -27.00 15.08 24.51
N THR A 265 -25.86 15.10 23.82
CA THR A 265 -24.54 15.26 24.44
C THR A 265 -23.82 16.45 23.81
N TYR A 266 -23.41 17.43 24.64
CA TYR A 266 -22.61 18.56 24.19
C TYR A 266 -21.50 18.84 25.19
N ASN A 267 -20.26 18.77 24.72
CA ASN A 267 -19.12 19.07 25.55
C ASN A 267 -18.78 20.56 25.43
N LEU A 268 -18.86 21.27 26.54
CA LEU A 268 -18.64 22.73 26.57
C LEU A 268 -17.16 23.12 26.58
N PHE A 269 -16.28 22.27 27.12
CA PHE A 269 -14.85 22.57 27.21
C PHE A 269 -14.00 21.31 27.38
N ARG A 270 -12.98 21.16 26.53
CA ARG A 270 -12.02 20.05 26.54
C ARG A 270 -10.57 20.51 26.66
N GLY A 271 -10.31 21.57 27.43
CA GLY A 271 -8.93 22.04 27.64
C GLY A 271 -8.22 22.50 26.38
N GLY A 272 -8.94 22.92 25.32
CA GLY A 272 -8.35 23.36 24.05
C GLY A 272 -7.94 22.25 23.08
N SER A 273 -8.17 20.96 23.44
CA SER A 273 -7.78 19.82 22.61
C SER A 273 -8.42 19.83 21.22
N ASP A 274 -9.70 20.20 21.12
CA ASP A 274 -10.42 20.26 19.84
C ASP A 274 -9.81 21.32 18.89
N SER A 275 -9.42 22.48 19.44
CA SER A 275 -8.75 23.52 18.67
C SER A 275 -7.35 23.10 18.22
N ALA A 276 -6.60 22.41 19.07
CA ALA A 276 -5.29 21.86 18.73
C ALA A 276 -5.39 20.79 17.62
N ARG A 277 -6.35 19.88 17.75
CA ARG A 277 -6.64 18.86 16.76
C ARG A 277 -7.02 19.46 15.40
N ARG A 278 -7.85 20.50 15.39
CA ARG A 278 -8.19 21.19 14.15
C ARG A 278 -6.96 21.82 13.48
N ARG A 279 -6.05 22.45 14.25
CA ARG A 279 -4.79 22.99 13.72
C ARG A 279 -3.88 21.88 13.17
N GLU A 280 -3.79 20.75 13.85
CA GLU A 280 -3.06 19.56 13.37
C GLU A 280 -3.57 19.13 11.99
N PHE A 281 -4.88 18.91 11.85
CA PHE A 281 -5.46 18.49 10.57
C PHE A 281 -5.40 19.56 9.49
N SER A 282 -5.43 20.85 9.86
CA SER A 282 -5.16 21.95 8.94
C SER A 282 -3.75 21.89 8.37
N ASN A 283 -2.74 21.64 9.21
CA ASN A 283 -1.36 21.48 8.77
C ASN A 283 -1.18 20.24 7.88
N ARG A 284 -1.84 19.13 8.19
CA ARG A 284 -1.85 17.93 7.35
C ARG A 284 -2.47 18.20 5.97
N TYR A 285 -3.56 18.98 5.92
CA TYR A 285 -4.15 19.40 4.65
C TYR A 285 -3.18 20.24 3.81
N TYR A 286 -2.49 21.22 4.42
CA TYR A 286 -1.50 22.02 3.70
C TYR A 286 -0.30 21.19 3.25
N SER A 287 0.16 20.22 4.05
CA SER A 287 1.19 19.26 3.64
C SER A 287 0.76 18.51 2.37
N ALA A 288 -0.43 17.93 2.35
CA ALA A 288 -0.94 17.22 1.18
C ALA A 288 -1.05 18.12 -0.06
N VAL A 289 -1.37 19.42 0.12
CA VAL A 289 -1.37 20.39 -1.01
C VAL A 289 0.04 20.60 -1.56
N GLU A 290 1.06 20.68 -0.71
CA GLU A 290 2.46 20.83 -1.16
C GLU A 290 2.97 19.54 -1.82
N ASP A 291 2.63 18.37 -1.27
CA ASP A 291 2.97 17.07 -1.87
C ASP A 291 2.38 16.93 -3.28
N ARG A 292 1.14 17.41 -3.49
CA ARG A 292 0.55 17.47 -4.83
C ARG A 292 1.33 18.40 -5.77
N LYS A 293 1.83 19.55 -5.29
CA LYS A 293 2.64 20.47 -6.11
C LYS A 293 3.97 19.83 -6.48
N GLN A 294 4.55 19.03 -5.60
CA GLN A 294 5.79 18.29 -5.86
C GLN A 294 5.59 17.21 -6.93
N ALA A 295 4.44 16.53 -6.94
CA ALA A 295 4.12 15.50 -7.93
C ALA A 295 3.86 16.07 -9.33
N CYS A 296 3.52 17.35 -9.45
CA CYS A 296 3.29 18.05 -10.72
C CYS A 296 4.58 18.68 -11.27
#